data_7ec437f8c8c9530b2245b1134bb5ae79
#
_entry.id   7ec437f8c8c9530b2245b1134bb5ae79
#
_cell.length_a   1.000
_cell.length_b   1.000
_cell.length_c   1.000
_cell.angle_alpha   90.00
_cell.angle_beta   90.00
_cell.angle_gamma   90.00
#
_symmetry.space_group_name_H-M   'P 1'
#
loop_
_entity.id
_entity.type
_entity.pdbx_description
1 polymer ?
#
loop_
_entity_poly.entity_id
_entity_poly.type
_entity_poly.pdbx_seq_one_letter_code
_entity_poly.pdbx_strand_id
1 'polypeptide(L)'
;MKKIFVTAAALTLTLGASAQGNNTGMGGDHEGCTSLAERVLKLEKKNDAFNVYINYAASFQETDNGTEWGSAFKNRQARLEFMGHLTDKISYRFRHRLNSGNNAQSEDNFAAATDVLWVGYQFNEKLGVHAGKVCQYWGGFEYDENPMYIYQFSDMGNNIDIFKAGVNVSYRPVASQELTLSITDAYSNKFAEEYGEGAYSLEADGTKRLLEASNHPLTYIFGWNGNFFGDKLQTRWSWGVQTEAKHKYSRMLFLGQKLNLPRVQWYFDYMGAFEGLDRLRIASREGAALLADADNPDAGPGYFSDVHYHSFVTKLNWQFVPQWNLMVKGMYEMASVDNVAAMKDFRKSYGYLASVEYFPVKGEDFRVFLAYTGRKFDYSKECGLQDYNTNRIELGLMYRLKIF
;
A
#
# COMPACT_ATOMS: atom_id res chain seq x y z
N MET A 1 47.86 -8.75 12.03
CA MET A 1 46.68 -8.13 12.65
C MET A 1 46.09 -6.92 11.89
N LYS A 2 46.88 -6.17 11.09
CA LYS A 2 46.36 -5.00 10.33
C LYS A 2 45.53 -5.36 9.07
N LYS A 3 45.71 -6.57 8.50
CA LYS A 3 44.96 -6.97 7.29
C LYS A 3 43.52 -7.46 7.53
N ILE A 4 43.21 -7.89 8.74
CA ILE A 4 41.86 -8.38 9.11
C ILE A 4 40.90 -7.19 9.33
N PHE A 5 41.40 -6.07 9.82
CA PHE A 5 40.58 -4.87 10.04
C PHE A 5 40.16 -4.15 8.74
N VAL A 6 41.02 -4.21 7.72
CA VAL A 6 40.69 -3.59 6.40
C VAL A 6 39.64 -4.40 5.66
N THR A 7 39.66 -5.74 5.80
CA THR A 7 38.66 -6.61 5.16
C THR A 7 37.29 -6.51 5.87
N ALA A 8 37.25 -6.32 7.18
CA ALA A 8 36.02 -6.10 7.92
C ALA A 8 35.40 -4.72 7.62
N ALA A 9 36.22 -3.68 7.44
CA ALA A 9 35.73 -2.35 7.06
C ALA A 9 35.24 -2.29 5.61
N ALA A 10 35.86 -3.05 4.69
CA ALA A 10 35.40 -3.17 3.31
C ALA A 10 34.08 -3.95 3.19
N LEU A 11 33.90 -5.01 4.01
CA LEU A 11 32.64 -5.74 4.06
C LEU A 11 31.48 -4.91 4.67
N THR A 12 31.76 -4.04 5.63
CA THR A 12 30.75 -3.15 6.20
C THR A 12 30.37 -2.00 5.25
N LEU A 13 31.29 -1.55 4.39
CA LEU A 13 31.01 -0.53 3.38
C LEU A 13 30.22 -1.08 2.19
N THR A 14 30.45 -2.33 1.80
CA THR A 14 29.66 -2.97 0.72
C THR A 14 28.26 -3.38 1.16
N LEU A 15 28.04 -3.71 2.43
CA LEU A 15 26.71 -3.95 2.98
C LEU A 15 25.88 -2.67 3.14
N GLY A 16 26.54 -1.51 3.32
CA GLY A 16 25.87 -0.21 3.38
C GLY A 16 25.42 0.33 2.03
N ALA A 17 26.03 -0.08 0.92
CA ALA A 17 25.67 0.37 -0.41
C ALA A 17 24.47 -0.39 -1.00
N SER A 18 24.23 -1.63 -0.58
CA SER A 18 23.09 -2.44 -1.05
C SER A 18 21.80 -2.21 -0.25
N ALA A 19 21.89 -1.60 0.94
CA ALA A 19 20.73 -1.24 1.76
C ALA A 19 19.94 -0.04 1.21
N GLN A 20 20.32 0.47 0.07
CA GLN A 20 19.67 1.58 -0.62
C GLN A 20 18.56 1.10 -1.54
N GLY A 21 17.83 0.07 -1.08
CA GLY A 21 16.64 -0.41 -1.74
C GLY A 21 15.64 0.72 -1.94
N ASN A 22 15.01 0.68 -3.05
CA ASN A 22 13.97 1.59 -3.47
C ASN A 22 12.83 1.59 -2.46
N ASN A 23 12.61 2.70 -1.78
CA ASN A 23 11.41 2.89 -0.99
C ASN A 23 10.23 3.04 -1.97
N THR A 24 9.62 1.95 -2.34
CA THR A 24 8.59 1.92 -3.38
C THR A 24 7.19 1.73 -2.81
N GLY A 25 7.01 1.98 -1.51
CA GLY A 25 5.70 1.84 -0.88
C GLY A 25 5.15 0.42 -0.98
N MET A 26 3.85 0.27 -1.12
CA MET A 26 3.16 -1.02 -1.14
C MET A 26 3.72 -1.96 -2.23
N GLY A 27 4.42 -3.00 -1.82
CA GLY A 27 5.08 -3.95 -2.69
C GLY A 27 6.51 -3.59 -3.07
N GLY A 28 7.12 -2.64 -2.38
CA GLY A 28 8.56 -2.42 -2.38
C GLY A 28 9.25 -3.48 -1.53
N ASP A 29 10.29 -4.11 -2.09
CA ASP A 29 11.21 -4.92 -1.30
C ASP A 29 12.28 -4.01 -0.76
N HIS A 30 12.21 -3.72 0.52
CA HIS A 30 13.23 -2.98 1.22
C HIS A 30 14.05 -3.91 2.09
N GLU A 31 15.36 -3.91 1.92
CA GLU A 31 16.25 -4.57 2.88
C GLU A 31 16.09 -4.00 4.30
N GLY A 32 15.65 -2.75 4.43
CA GLY A 32 15.36 -2.11 5.71
C GLY A 32 13.95 -2.34 6.25
N CYS A 33 12.99 -2.75 5.40
CA CYS A 33 11.58 -2.97 5.75
C CYS A 33 11.11 -4.40 5.50
N THR A 34 12.05 -5.32 5.29
CA THR A 34 11.75 -6.74 5.08
C THR A 34 11.05 -7.34 6.30
N SER A 35 10.08 -8.20 6.06
CA SER A 35 9.43 -8.97 7.11
C SER A 35 10.47 -9.76 7.90
N LEU A 36 10.13 -10.14 9.14
CA LEU A 36 11.01 -10.98 9.95
C LEU A 36 11.37 -12.27 9.19
N ALA A 37 10.45 -12.82 8.44
CA ALA A 37 10.63 -14.00 7.61
C ALA A 37 11.66 -13.77 6.50
N GLU A 38 11.58 -12.67 5.77
CA GLU A 38 12.56 -12.30 4.73
C GLU A 38 13.96 -12.13 5.29
N ARG A 39 14.08 -11.54 6.49
CA ARG A 39 15.38 -11.40 7.19
C ARG A 39 15.99 -12.74 7.58
N VAL A 40 15.16 -13.69 7.97
CA VAL A 40 15.61 -15.05 8.36
C VAL A 40 16.03 -15.85 7.13
N LEU A 41 15.33 -15.69 6.04
CA LEU A 41 15.52 -16.50 4.84
C LEU A 41 16.63 -15.98 3.92
N LYS A 42 17.09 -14.72 4.05
CA LYS A 42 18.16 -14.08 3.24
C LYS A 42 18.29 -14.70 1.86
N LEU A 43 17.44 -14.29 0.94
CA LEU A 43 17.57 -14.70 -0.46
C LEU A 43 18.89 -14.12 -1.01
N GLU A 44 19.85 -14.96 -1.27
CA GLU A 44 21.11 -14.55 -1.91
C GLU A 44 20.80 -14.09 -3.36
N LYS A 45 21.19 -12.88 -3.70
CA LYS A 45 21.13 -12.41 -5.08
C LYS A 45 22.09 -13.25 -5.91
N LYS A 46 21.59 -13.97 -6.89
CA LYS A 46 22.42 -14.71 -7.86
C LYS A 46 23.08 -13.78 -8.87
N ASN A 47 22.44 -12.67 -9.18
CA ASN A 47 22.87 -11.72 -10.19
C ASN A 47 22.26 -10.36 -9.90
N ASP A 48 23.03 -9.28 -9.98
CA ASP A 48 22.54 -7.92 -9.79
C ASP A 48 21.87 -7.35 -11.04
N ALA A 49 22.23 -7.83 -12.23
CA ALA A 49 21.74 -7.28 -13.49
C ALA A 49 20.32 -7.74 -13.81
N PHE A 50 19.96 -8.98 -13.46
CA PHE A 50 18.66 -9.56 -13.82
C PHE A 50 18.20 -10.55 -12.78
N ASN A 51 17.09 -10.26 -12.14
CA ASN A 51 16.45 -11.16 -11.17
C ASN A 51 14.98 -11.34 -11.54
N VAL A 52 14.49 -12.58 -11.48
CA VAL A 52 13.12 -12.95 -11.80
C VAL A 52 12.47 -13.59 -10.59
N TYR A 53 11.30 -13.08 -10.20
CA TYR A 53 10.52 -13.62 -9.10
C TYR A 53 9.10 -13.95 -9.55
N ILE A 54 8.56 -15.04 -9.01
CA ILE A 54 7.12 -15.29 -8.98
C ILE A 54 6.66 -15.12 -7.53
N ASN A 55 5.76 -14.16 -7.30
CA ASN A 55 5.08 -13.97 -6.04
C ASN A 55 3.74 -14.70 -6.12
N TYR A 56 3.58 -15.78 -5.38
CA TYR A 56 2.38 -16.62 -5.42
C TYR A 56 1.83 -16.84 -4.01
N ALA A 57 0.52 -16.67 -3.87
CA ALA A 57 -0.19 -16.98 -2.64
C ALA A 57 -1.58 -17.55 -2.96
N ALA A 58 -1.91 -18.67 -2.33
CA ALA A 58 -3.21 -19.32 -2.45
C ALA A 58 -3.67 -19.85 -1.10
N SER A 59 -4.98 -19.92 -0.89
CA SER A 59 -5.55 -20.44 0.33
C SER A 59 -6.92 -21.08 0.11
N PHE A 60 -7.27 -22.04 0.95
CA PHE A 60 -8.63 -22.40 1.23
C PHE A 60 -9.17 -21.42 2.29
N GLN A 61 -10.33 -20.86 2.05
CA GLN A 61 -10.95 -19.87 2.90
C GLN A 61 -12.35 -20.28 3.29
N GLU A 62 -12.67 -20.13 4.56
CA GLU A 62 -14.01 -20.07 5.11
C GLU A 62 -14.31 -18.60 5.41
N THR A 63 -15.32 -18.05 4.78
CA THR A 63 -15.67 -16.61 4.88
C THR A 63 -17.10 -16.43 5.32
N ASP A 64 -17.30 -15.67 6.38
CA ASP A 64 -18.58 -15.15 6.83
C ASP A 64 -18.74 -13.71 6.33
N ASN A 65 -19.78 -13.45 5.56
CA ASN A 65 -20.09 -12.14 4.99
C ASN A 65 -21.04 -11.30 5.87
N GLY A 66 -21.30 -11.75 7.09
CA GLY A 66 -22.25 -11.16 8.05
C GLY A 66 -23.63 -11.80 8.03
N THR A 67 -23.91 -12.72 7.10
CA THR A 67 -25.19 -13.44 6.98
C THR A 67 -25.01 -14.95 6.94
N GLU A 68 -24.00 -15.42 6.20
CA GLU A 68 -23.73 -16.84 6.00
C GLU A 68 -22.25 -17.14 5.81
N TRP A 69 -21.86 -18.39 6.10
CA TRP A 69 -20.54 -18.91 5.85
C TRP A 69 -20.47 -19.57 4.46
N GLY A 70 -19.36 -19.33 3.76
CA GLY A 70 -19.08 -19.96 2.48
C GLY A 70 -17.61 -20.31 2.35
N SER A 71 -17.32 -21.41 1.66
CA SER A 71 -15.97 -21.91 1.47
C SER A 71 -15.50 -21.80 0.01
N ALA A 72 -14.23 -21.51 -0.19
CA ALA A 72 -13.64 -21.49 -1.51
C ALA A 72 -12.11 -21.63 -1.50
N PHE A 73 -11.55 -22.20 -2.55
CA PHE A 73 -10.13 -22.03 -2.88
C PHE A 73 -9.91 -20.69 -3.59
N LYS A 74 -8.97 -19.90 -3.10
CA LYS A 74 -8.67 -18.57 -3.64
C LYS A 74 -7.19 -18.47 -4.05
N ASN A 75 -6.95 -17.99 -5.28
CA ASN A 75 -5.67 -17.42 -5.65
C ASN A 75 -5.62 -15.99 -5.08
N ARG A 76 -4.82 -15.78 -4.05
CA ARG A 76 -4.69 -14.47 -3.39
C ARG A 76 -3.78 -13.53 -4.17
N GLN A 77 -2.68 -14.08 -4.69
CA GLN A 77 -1.65 -13.33 -5.41
C GLN A 77 -1.00 -14.24 -6.47
N ALA A 78 -0.82 -13.70 -7.66
CA ALA A 78 0.01 -14.28 -8.70
C ALA A 78 0.67 -13.14 -9.47
N ARG A 79 1.95 -12.87 -9.21
CA ARG A 79 2.70 -11.78 -9.84
C ARG A 79 4.03 -12.26 -10.37
N LEU A 80 4.36 -11.81 -11.58
CA LEU A 80 5.67 -11.94 -12.18
C LEU A 80 6.43 -10.62 -11.96
N GLU A 81 7.68 -10.71 -11.53
CA GLU A 81 8.51 -9.55 -11.23
C GLU A 81 9.91 -9.73 -11.82
N PHE A 82 10.37 -8.70 -12.54
CA PHE A 82 11.73 -8.55 -13.04
C PHE A 82 12.34 -7.31 -12.42
N MET A 83 13.55 -7.41 -11.90
CA MET A 83 14.25 -6.28 -11.34
C MET A 83 15.76 -6.45 -11.37
N GLY A 84 16.49 -5.36 -11.46
CA GLY A 84 17.96 -5.40 -11.42
C GLY A 84 18.62 -4.07 -11.72
N HIS A 85 19.96 -4.13 -11.73
CA HIS A 85 20.83 -3.01 -12.10
C HIS A 85 21.62 -3.38 -13.37
N LEU A 86 21.32 -2.72 -14.49
CA LEU A 86 22.05 -2.93 -15.74
C LEU A 86 23.47 -2.37 -15.65
N THR A 87 23.63 -1.29 -14.88
CA THR A 87 24.92 -0.67 -14.53
C THR A 87 24.81 -0.15 -13.10
N ASP A 88 25.92 0.36 -12.54
CA ASP A 88 25.91 1.01 -11.22
C ASP A 88 24.96 2.23 -11.13
N LYS A 89 24.52 2.75 -12.28
CA LYS A 89 23.64 3.92 -12.36
C LYS A 89 22.25 3.62 -12.87
N ILE A 90 22.05 2.55 -13.62
CA ILE A 90 20.77 2.24 -14.28
C ILE A 90 20.15 1.03 -13.63
N SER A 91 18.97 1.21 -13.06
CA SER A 91 18.13 0.18 -12.49
C SER A 91 16.79 0.10 -13.21
N TYR A 92 16.11 -1.00 -13.07
CA TYR A 92 14.77 -1.20 -13.62
C TYR A 92 13.95 -2.12 -12.74
N ARG A 93 12.62 -1.99 -12.83
CA ARG A 93 11.68 -2.90 -12.22
C ARG A 93 10.42 -3.01 -13.07
N PHE A 94 9.97 -4.25 -13.25
CA PHE A 94 8.69 -4.58 -13.84
C PHE A 94 7.98 -5.56 -12.92
N ARG A 95 6.71 -5.29 -12.58
CA ARG A 95 5.87 -6.22 -11.83
C ARG A 95 4.46 -6.23 -12.41
N HIS A 96 3.97 -7.43 -12.70
CA HIS A 96 2.73 -7.65 -13.40
C HIS A 96 1.89 -8.72 -12.71
N ARG A 97 0.59 -8.47 -12.60
CA ARG A 97 -0.39 -9.42 -12.04
C ARG A 97 -0.82 -10.42 -13.12
N LEU A 98 -0.65 -11.70 -12.85
CA LEU A 98 -1.06 -12.78 -13.77
C LEU A 98 -2.57 -13.11 -13.65
N ASN A 99 -3.21 -12.64 -12.60
CA ASN A 99 -4.63 -12.89 -12.28
C ASN A 99 -5.51 -11.64 -12.38
N SER A 100 -5.13 -10.70 -13.23
CA SER A 100 -5.88 -9.45 -13.47
C SER A 100 -6.02 -9.19 -14.97
N GLY A 101 -7.02 -8.39 -15.35
CA GLY A 101 -7.24 -7.98 -16.74
C GLY A 101 -6.09 -7.13 -17.29
N ASN A 102 -5.78 -7.29 -18.56
CA ASN A 102 -4.62 -6.68 -19.21
C ASN A 102 -4.98 -5.54 -20.18
N ASN A 103 -6.17 -4.97 -20.05
CA ASN A 103 -6.59 -3.83 -20.86
C ASN A 103 -5.73 -2.60 -20.54
N ALA A 104 -5.38 -1.84 -21.56
CA ALA A 104 -4.71 -0.56 -21.39
C ALA A 104 -5.65 0.43 -20.69
N GLN A 105 -5.12 1.19 -19.75
CA GLN A 105 -5.81 2.29 -19.08
C GLN A 105 -5.86 3.50 -20.04
N SER A 106 -6.93 4.24 -20.03
CA SER A 106 -7.24 5.19 -21.11
C SER A 106 -6.46 6.52 -21.02
N GLU A 107 -5.86 6.83 -19.86
CA GLU A 107 -5.05 8.05 -19.70
C GLU A 107 -3.56 7.73 -19.84
N ASP A 108 -3.03 6.84 -19.01
CA ASP A 108 -1.59 6.54 -18.93
C ASP A 108 -1.13 5.46 -19.93
N ASN A 109 -2.07 4.77 -20.57
CA ASN A 109 -1.87 3.69 -21.54
C ASN A 109 -1.07 2.47 -21.01
N PHE A 110 -0.88 2.35 -19.71
CA PHE A 110 -0.34 1.14 -19.12
C PHE A 110 -1.42 0.06 -18.99
N ALA A 111 -1.01 -1.21 -19.06
CA ALA A 111 -1.92 -2.30 -18.75
C ALA A 111 -2.37 -2.24 -17.27
N ALA A 112 -3.67 -2.42 -17.03
CA ALA A 112 -4.24 -2.38 -15.67
C ALA A 112 -3.62 -3.43 -14.73
N ALA A 113 -3.17 -4.58 -15.28
CA ALA A 113 -2.46 -5.61 -14.54
C ALA A 113 -1.01 -5.25 -14.18
N THR A 114 -0.42 -4.20 -14.79
CA THR A 114 0.95 -3.79 -14.48
C THR A 114 0.95 -2.92 -13.23
N ASP A 115 1.52 -3.43 -12.14
CA ASP A 115 1.73 -2.64 -10.91
C ASP A 115 2.82 -1.58 -11.12
N VAL A 116 4.01 -2.01 -11.57
CA VAL A 116 5.15 -1.12 -11.80
C VAL A 116 5.87 -1.47 -13.09
N LEU A 117 6.32 -0.45 -13.79
CA LEU A 117 7.23 -0.53 -14.94
C LEU A 117 8.01 0.79 -15.01
N TRP A 118 9.21 0.79 -14.45
CA TRP A 118 10.02 1.99 -14.40
C TRP A 118 11.51 1.72 -14.71
N VAL A 119 12.18 2.78 -15.13
CA VAL A 119 13.63 2.84 -15.24
C VAL A 119 14.14 3.86 -14.23
N GLY A 120 15.19 3.49 -13.49
CA GLY A 120 15.84 4.34 -12.50
C GLY A 120 17.21 4.79 -12.97
N TYR A 121 17.58 6.01 -12.54
CA TYR A 121 18.91 6.55 -12.74
C TYR A 121 19.48 7.11 -11.43
N GLN A 122 20.65 6.62 -11.05
CA GLN A 122 21.41 7.09 -9.90
C GLN A 122 22.42 8.12 -10.32
N PHE A 123 22.19 9.39 -9.99
CA PHE A 123 23.10 10.49 -10.34
C PHE A 123 24.40 10.42 -9.55
N ASN A 124 24.30 10.13 -8.28
CA ASN A 124 25.40 9.94 -7.33
C ASN A 124 24.89 9.09 -6.14
N GLU A 125 25.74 8.86 -5.15
CA GLU A 125 25.39 8.06 -3.95
C GLU A 125 24.17 8.58 -3.16
N LYS A 126 23.79 9.85 -3.36
CA LYS A 126 22.73 10.51 -2.59
C LYS A 126 21.44 10.72 -3.37
N LEU A 127 21.50 10.88 -4.70
CA LEU A 127 20.36 11.29 -5.52
C LEU A 127 20.04 10.23 -6.57
N GLY A 128 18.82 9.71 -6.52
CA GLY A 128 18.25 8.78 -7.49
C GLY A 128 16.87 9.23 -7.98
N VAL A 129 16.51 8.82 -9.19
CA VAL A 129 15.24 9.11 -9.83
C VAL A 129 14.72 7.83 -10.50
N HIS A 130 13.42 7.57 -10.39
CA HIS A 130 12.71 6.52 -11.13
C HIS A 130 11.58 7.14 -11.93
N ALA A 131 11.39 6.74 -13.17
CA ALA A 131 10.35 7.25 -14.05
C ALA A 131 9.64 6.12 -14.80
N GLY A 132 8.34 6.24 -14.99
CA GLY A 132 7.45 5.26 -15.63
C GLY A 132 6.20 5.03 -14.82
N LYS A 133 5.63 3.83 -14.81
CA LYS A 133 4.58 3.45 -13.84
C LYS A 133 5.25 3.09 -12.54
N VAL A 134 5.11 3.96 -11.56
CA VAL A 134 5.76 3.87 -10.25
C VAL A 134 4.74 3.55 -9.16
N CYS A 135 5.23 3.02 -8.04
CA CYS A 135 4.48 3.04 -6.80
C CYS A 135 4.69 4.39 -6.12
N GLN A 136 3.62 5.09 -5.78
CA GLN A 136 3.68 6.35 -5.05
C GLN A 136 4.33 6.15 -3.68
N TYR A 137 5.17 7.10 -3.26
CA TYR A 137 5.92 7.03 -2.00
C TYR A 137 5.08 7.50 -0.80
N TRP A 138 3.93 6.85 -0.57
CA TRP A 138 3.20 7.03 0.67
C TRP A 138 3.99 6.45 1.85
N GLY A 139 3.92 7.08 3.00
CA GLY A 139 4.52 6.59 4.23
C GLY A 139 3.72 5.46 4.87
N GLY A 140 4.20 4.99 6.03
CA GLY A 140 3.62 3.86 6.74
C GLY A 140 4.23 2.53 6.31
N PHE A 141 4.24 1.58 7.24
CA PHE A 141 4.82 0.26 7.04
C PHE A 141 3.85 -0.71 6.37
N GLU A 142 2.53 -0.46 6.46
CA GLU A 142 1.57 -1.25 5.70
C GLU A 142 1.76 -1.11 4.19
N TYR A 143 2.12 0.09 3.71
CA TYR A 143 2.41 0.34 2.29
C TYR A 143 3.78 -0.18 1.85
N ASP A 144 4.73 -0.30 2.77
CA ASP A 144 6.06 -0.82 2.48
C ASP A 144 6.08 -2.35 2.33
N GLU A 145 5.09 -3.05 2.88
CA GLU A 145 5.04 -4.52 2.79
C GLU A 145 4.69 -4.99 1.38
N ASN A 146 5.32 -6.10 0.96
CA ASN A 146 4.87 -6.80 -0.24
C ASN A 146 3.41 -7.26 -0.04
N PRO A 147 2.47 -6.92 -0.95
CA PRO A 147 1.05 -7.27 -0.82
C PRO A 147 0.79 -8.77 -0.60
N MET A 148 1.72 -9.63 -1.00
CA MET A 148 1.62 -11.08 -0.80
C MET A 148 1.54 -11.45 0.70
N TYR A 149 2.22 -10.68 1.57
CA TYR A 149 2.28 -10.96 3.02
C TYR A 149 1.15 -10.31 3.82
N ILE A 150 0.28 -9.56 3.15
CA ILE A 150 -0.82 -8.86 3.80
C ILE A 150 -2.10 -9.68 3.69
N TYR A 151 -2.60 -10.18 4.82
CA TYR A 151 -3.86 -10.93 4.88
C TYR A 151 -5.07 -10.04 4.67
N GLN A 152 -5.04 -8.85 5.26
CA GLN A 152 -6.06 -7.82 5.13
C GLN A 152 -5.44 -6.44 5.24
N PHE A 153 -5.74 -5.57 4.28
CA PHE A 153 -5.39 -4.15 4.33
C PHE A 153 -6.34 -3.37 5.23
N SER A 154 -5.86 -2.22 5.71
CA SER A 154 -6.71 -1.15 6.24
C SER A 154 -7.66 -0.63 5.15
N ASP A 155 -8.68 0.14 5.52
CA ASP A 155 -9.59 0.75 4.56
C ASP A 155 -8.85 1.67 3.60
N MET A 156 -7.93 2.49 4.09
CA MET A 156 -7.10 3.33 3.23
C MET A 156 -6.17 2.48 2.35
N GLY A 157 -5.49 1.47 2.92
CA GLY A 157 -4.63 0.56 2.17
C GLY A 157 -5.35 -0.20 1.06
N ASN A 158 -6.63 -0.49 1.24
CA ASN A 158 -7.44 -1.25 0.28
C ASN A 158 -8.05 -0.39 -0.83
N ASN A 159 -8.33 0.91 -0.55
CA ASN A 159 -9.06 1.79 -1.46
C ASN A 159 -8.18 2.83 -2.16
N ILE A 160 -6.92 3.01 -1.75
CA ILE A 160 -5.99 3.90 -2.42
C ILE A 160 -5.32 3.19 -3.60
N ASP A 161 -5.44 3.76 -4.80
CA ASP A 161 -4.69 3.27 -5.97
C ASP A 161 -3.35 4.03 -6.06
N ILE A 162 -2.26 3.30 -5.87
CA ILE A 162 -0.92 3.83 -5.69
C ILE A 162 0.02 3.59 -6.87
N PHE A 163 -0.41 2.85 -7.89
CA PHE A 163 0.43 2.55 -9.05
C PHE A 163 0.09 3.47 -10.20
N LYS A 164 0.85 4.56 -10.35
CA LYS A 164 0.57 5.66 -11.26
C LYS A 164 1.75 5.95 -12.20
N ALA A 165 1.46 6.49 -13.38
CA ALA A 165 2.50 7.06 -14.22
C ALA A 165 3.10 8.30 -13.53
N GLY A 166 4.43 8.44 -13.59
CA GLY A 166 5.09 9.57 -12.97
C GLY A 166 6.57 9.38 -12.65
N VAL A 167 7.04 10.16 -11.71
CA VAL A 167 8.45 10.23 -11.30
C VAL A 167 8.56 10.18 -9.79
N ASN A 168 9.46 9.34 -9.29
CA ASN A 168 9.89 9.29 -7.91
C ASN A 168 11.33 9.76 -7.79
N VAL A 169 11.60 10.66 -6.86
CA VAL A 169 12.93 11.17 -6.55
C VAL A 169 13.27 10.75 -5.12
N SER A 170 14.47 10.25 -4.90
CA SER A 170 15.01 9.99 -3.56
C SER A 170 16.31 10.74 -3.36
N TYR A 171 16.44 11.38 -2.18
CA TYR A 171 17.65 12.08 -1.76
C TYR A 171 18.08 11.60 -0.37
N ARG A 172 19.30 11.09 -0.26
CA ARG A 172 19.90 10.58 0.98
C ARG A 172 21.02 11.50 1.43
N PRO A 173 20.76 12.48 2.30
CA PRO A 173 21.81 13.33 2.85
C PRO A 173 22.87 12.52 3.62
N VAL A 174 22.42 11.52 4.37
CA VAL A 174 23.22 10.51 5.06
C VAL A 174 22.56 9.13 4.92
N ALA A 175 23.31 8.04 5.12
CA ALA A 175 22.86 6.68 4.89
C ALA A 175 21.59 6.28 5.67
N SER A 176 21.37 6.88 6.85
CA SER A 176 20.21 6.59 7.71
C SER A 176 18.98 7.46 7.45
N GLN A 177 19.06 8.42 6.53
CA GLN A 177 17.96 9.37 6.26
C GLN A 177 17.71 9.48 4.77
N GLU A 178 16.45 9.40 4.37
CA GLU A 178 16.02 9.55 2.99
C GLU A 178 14.84 10.53 2.93
N LEU A 179 14.96 11.51 2.05
CA LEU A 179 13.86 12.39 1.65
C LEU A 179 13.36 11.93 0.29
N THR A 180 12.05 11.86 0.12
CA THR A 180 11.42 11.38 -1.12
C THR A 180 10.44 12.39 -1.67
N LEU A 181 10.31 12.42 -2.98
CA LEU A 181 9.29 13.19 -3.69
C LEU A 181 8.70 12.32 -4.79
N SER A 182 7.37 12.11 -4.76
CA SER A 182 6.62 11.53 -5.87
C SER A 182 5.84 12.62 -6.58
N ILE A 183 5.91 12.66 -7.91
CA ILE A 183 5.04 13.48 -8.77
C ILE A 183 4.44 12.51 -9.79
N THR A 184 3.13 12.28 -9.69
CA THR A 184 2.45 11.27 -10.51
C THR A 184 1.10 11.79 -10.98
N ASP A 185 0.52 11.11 -11.95
CA ASP A 185 -0.88 11.32 -12.29
C ASP A 185 -1.79 11.02 -11.10
N ALA A 186 -2.92 11.71 -11.01
CA ALA A 186 -3.94 11.48 -9.99
C ALA A 186 -4.74 10.20 -10.26
N TYR A 187 -5.01 9.90 -11.52
CA TYR A 187 -5.73 8.72 -11.98
C TYR A 187 -5.12 8.16 -13.27
N SER A 188 -5.43 6.91 -13.58
CA SER A 188 -4.86 6.19 -14.73
C SER A 188 -5.82 6.09 -15.92
N ASN A 189 -7.10 6.38 -15.71
CA ASN A 189 -8.12 6.45 -16.75
C ASN A 189 -8.56 7.90 -16.96
N LYS A 190 -9.22 8.19 -18.08
CA LYS A 190 -9.80 9.51 -18.33
C LYS A 190 -10.81 9.88 -17.25
N PHE A 191 -10.96 11.16 -17.00
CA PHE A 191 -11.80 11.69 -15.93
C PHE A 191 -13.22 11.14 -15.92
N ALA A 192 -13.87 11.06 -17.10
CA ALA A 192 -15.22 10.52 -17.22
C ALA A 192 -15.31 9.00 -16.94
N GLU A 193 -14.24 8.26 -17.20
CA GLU A 193 -14.18 6.83 -16.83
C GLU A 193 -13.87 6.64 -15.34
N GLU A 194 -13.12 7.59 -14.74
CA GLU A 194 -12.78 7.56 -13.33
C GLU A 194 -13.95 7.92 -12.42
N TYR A 195 -14.69 8.97 -12.76
CA TYR A 195 -15.79 9.50 -11.95
C TYR A 195 -17.18 9.20 -12.49
N GLY A 196 -17.30 8.83 -13.76
CA GLY A 196 -18.55 8.63 -14.49
C GLY A 196 -18.99 9.90 -15.24
N GLU A 197 -19.72 9.70 -16.34
CA GLU A 197 -20.31 10.81 -17.09
C GLU A 197 -21.36 11.52 -16.23
N GLY A 198 -21.36 12.84 -16.25
CA GLY A 198 -22.30 13.65 -15.47
C GLY A 198 -22.12 13.57 -13.95
N ALA A 199 -20.98 13.08 -13.48
CA ALA A 199 -20.69 12.97 -12.05
C ALA A 199 -20.78 14.33 -11.34
N TYR A 200 -21.25 14.31 -10.09
CA TYR A 200 -21.41 15.54 -9.30
C TYR A 200 -20.94 15.34 -7.85
N SER A 201 -20.61 16.44 -7.18
CA SER A 201 -20.35 16.49 -5.74
C SER A 201 -21.53 17.13 -4.99
N LEU A 202 -21.85 16.57 -3.82
CA LEU A 202 -22.77 17.21 -2.88
C LEU A 202 -21.97 18.18 -2.02
N GLU A 203 -22.32 19.48 -2.10
CA GLU A 203 -21.65 20.57 -1.39
C GLU A 203 -22.29 20.82 -0.01
N ALA A 204 -21.62 21.61 0.83
CA ALA A 204 -22.05 21.91 2.20
C ALA A 204 -23.41 22.62 2.28
N ASP A 205 -23.80 23.36 1.26
CA ASP A 205 -25.10 24.04 1.15
C ASP A 205 -26.22 23.12 0.62
N GLY A 206 -25.92 21.83 0.41
CA GLY A 206 -26.83 20.85 -0.14
C GLY A 206 -26.97 20.91 -1.67
N THR A 207 -26.24 21.79 -2.35
CA THR A 207 -26.29 21.86 -3.82
C THR A 207 -25.48 20.73 -4.45
N LYS A 208 -25.94 20.28 -5.62
CA LYS A 208 -25.23 19.33 -6.47
C LYS A 208 -24.42 20.11 -7.51
N ARG A 209 -23.09 19.95 -7.46
CA ARG A 209 -22.19 20.62 -8.39
C ARG A 209 -21.60 19.58 -9.35
N LEU A 210 -21.78 19.81 -10.65
CA LEU A 210 -21.16 18.96 -11.67
C LEU A 210 -19.64 18.97 -11.52
N LEU A 211 -19.02 17.81 -11.59
CA LEU A 211 -17.57 17.67 -11.54
C LEU A 211 -16.97 18.01 -12.91
N GLU A 212 -15.90 18.78 -12.88
CA GLU A 212 -15.12 19.15 -14.06
C GLU A 212 -13.70 18.61 -13.93
N ALA A 213 -13.13 18.10 -15.03
CA ALA A 213 -11.74 17.67 -15.06
C ALA A 213 -10.79 18.84 -14.75
N SER A 214 -9.74 18.57 -13.99
CA SER A 214 -8.63 19.50 -13.83
C SER A 214 -7.72 19.44 -15.06
N ASN A 215 -7.10 20.57 -15.42
CA ASN A 215 -6.05 20.60 -16.44
C ASN A 215 -4.72 20.02 -15.93
N HIS A 216 -4.56 19.86 -14.63
CA HIS A 216 -3.35 19.34 -13.96
C HIS A 216 -3.74 18.34 -12.88
N PRO A 217 -4.22 17.13 -13.26
CA PRO A 217 -4.65 16.11 -12.31
C PRO A 217 -3.40 15.35 -11.78
N LEU A 218 -2.64 16.00 -10.91
CA LEU A 218 -1.39 15.46 -10.38
C LEU A 218 -1.47 15.21 -8.87
N THR A 219 -0.65 14.26 -8.45
CA THR A 219 -0.38 13.94 -7.04
C THR A 219 1.06 14.31 -6.71
N TYR A 220 1.23 15.04 -5.61
CA TYR A 220 2.53 15.39 -5.05
C TYR A 220 2.65 14.79 -3.66
N ILE A 221 3.71 14.00 -3.41
CA ILE A 221 3.94 13.37 -2.11
C ILE A 221 5.38 13.64 -1.71
N PHE A 222 5.53 14.26 -0.54
CA PHE A 222 6.82 14.42 0.11
C PHE A 222 6.92 13.43 1.27
N GLY A 223 8.05 12.73 1.36
CA GLY A 223 8.29 11.73 2.41
C GLY A 223 9.63 11.88 3.10
N TRP A 224 9.69 11.35 4.31
CA TRP A 224 10.90 11.19 5.10
C TRP A 224 10.97 9.79 5.69
N ASN A 225 12.04 9.08 5.35
CA ASN A 225 12.36 7.77 5.88
C ASN A 225 13.60 7.87 6.76
N GLY A 226 13.47 7.49 8.01
CA GLY A 226 14.57 7.50 8.97
C GLY A 226 14.85 6.11 9.53
N ASN A 227 16.12 5.77 9.69
CA ASN A 227 16.59 4.54 10.33
C ASN A 227 17.54 4.92 11.46
N PHE A 228 17.25 4.47 12.68
CA PHE A 228 17.96 4.87 13.89
C PHE A 228 18.46 3.65 14.66
N PHE A 229 19.53 3.81 15.45
CA PHE A 229 20.08 2.79 16.34
C PHE A 229 20.45 1.49 15.60
N GLY A 230 21.07 1.60 14.40
CA GLY A 230 21.39 0.45 13.58
C GLY A 230 20.14 -0.28 13.10
N ASP A 231 19.20 0.49 12.53
CA ASP A 231 17.91 0.05 11.95
C ASP A 231 16.89 -0.54 12.95
N LYS A 232 17.16 -0.44 14.26
CA LYS A 232 16.24 -0.97 15.28
C LYS A 232 14.96 -0.14 15.41
N LEU A 233 15.03 1.17 15.15
CA LEU A 233 13.88 2.05 15.09
C LEU A 233 13.82 2.69 13.71
N GLN A 234 12.66 2.59 13.04
CA GLN A 234 12.46 3.11 11.71
C GLN A 234 11.24 4.03 11.65
N THR A 235 11.31 5.06 10.81
CA THR A 235 10.19 5.97 10.52
C THR A 235 9.85 5.93 9.04
N ARG A 236 8.57 6.10 8.70
CA ARG A 236 8.05 6.24 7.34
C ARG A 236 6.95 7.28 7.36
N TRP A 237 7.33 8.52 7.14
CA TRP A 237 6.41 9.65 7.18
C TRP A 237 6.23 10.25 5.81
N SER A 238 5.01 10.63 5.48
CA SER A 238 4.75 11.39 4.27
C SER A 238 3.56 12.33 4.44
N TRP A 239 3.58 13.36 3.62
CA TRP A 239 2.46 14.23 3.38
C TRP A 239 2.30 14.42 1.88
N GLY A 240 1.05 14.42 1.40
CA GLY A 240 0.79 14.58 -0.03
C GLY A 240 -0.52 15.32 -0.29
N VAL A 241 -0.62 15.85 -1.50
CA VAL A 241 -1.81 16.46 -2.06
C VAL A 241 -2.07 15.88 -3.44
N GLN A 242 -3.33 15.59 -3.73
CA GLN A 242 -3.80 15.09 -5.01
C GLN A 242 -4.93 15.99 -5.53
N THR A 243 -4.88 16.32 -6.82
CA THR A 243 -5.95 17.06 -7.52
C THR A 243 -6.96 16.05 -8.07
N GLU A 244 -8.15 15.97 -7.47
CA GLU A 244 -9.20 15.01 -7.86
C GLU A 244 -10.04 15.52 -9.04
N ALA A 245 -10.45 16.77 -8.97
CA ALA A 245 -11.22 17.46 -9.98
C ALA A 245 -10.87 18.95 -9.94
N LYS A 246 -11.43 19.75 -10.82
CA LYS A 246 -11.24 21.19 -10.81
C LYS A 246 -11.71 21.78 -9.48
N HIS A 247 -10.81 22.44 -8.76
CA HIS A 247 -11.00 22.98 -7.39
C HIS A 247 -11.31 21.96 -6.30
N LYS A 248 -11.07 20.66 -6.53
CA LYS A 248 -11.20 19.60 -5.54
C LYS A 248 -9.84 18.95 -5.29
N TYR A 249 -9.39 18.98 -4.03
CA TYR A 249 -8.09 18.50 -3.62
C TYR A 249 -8.22 17.56 -2.42
N SER A 250 -7.48 16.46 -2.44
CA SER A 250 -7.33 15.57 -1.30
C SER A 250 -5.94 15.74 -0.70
N ARG A 251 -5.86 15.77 0.62
CA ARG A 251 -4.61 15.85 1.39
C ARG A 251 -4.48 14.62 2.27
N MET A 252 -3.30 14.06 2.33
CA MET A 252 -3.05 12.85 3.11
C MET A 252 -1.79 12.99 3.94
N LEU A 253 -1.85 12.45 5.16
CA LEU A 253 -0.74 12.39 6.10
C LEU A 253 -0.55 10.94 6.57
N PHE A 254 0.66 10.42 6.43
CA PHE A 254 1.03 9.08 6.91
C PHE A 254 2.19 9.20 7.89
N LEU A 255 2.07 8.54 9.04
CA LEU A 255 3.07 8.53 10.10
C LEU A 255 3.29 7.09 10.56
N GLY A 256 4.37 6.47 10.09
CA GLY A 256 4.74 5.10 10.45
C GLY A 256 5.94 5.05 11.39
N GLN A 257 5.85 4.22 12.43
CA GLN A 257 6.94 3.91 13.36
C GLN A 257 7.10 2.40 13.48
N LYS A 258 8.34 1.89 13.42
CA LYS A 258 8.62 0.46 13.52
C LYS A 258 9.79 0.17 14.45
N LEU A 259 9.55 -0.71 15.39
CA LEU A 259 10.58 -1.42 16.14
C LEU A 259 11.00 -2.65 15.34
N ASN A 260 12.29 -2.76 15.02
CA ASN A 260 12.83 -3.76 14.12
C ASN A 260 13.94 -4.55 14.81
N LEU A 261 13.57 -5.49 15.68
CA LEU A 261 14.47 -6.38 16.41
C LEU A 261 14.62 -7.73 15.68
N PRO A 262 15.69 -8.52 15.95
CA PRO A 262 15.97 -9.76 15.22
C PRO A 262 14.86 -10.81 15.21
N ARG A 263 14.01 -10.86 16.24
CA ARG A 263 12.91 -11.83 16.38
C ARG A 263 11.55 -11.19 16.54
N VAL A 264 11.50 -9.85 16.66
CA VAL A 264 10.28 -9.10 16.90
C VAL A 264 10.29 -7.88 16.01
N GLN A 265 9.28 -7.74 15.17
CA GLN A 265 9.02 -6.54 14.40
C GLN A 265 7.64 -6.04 14.77
N TRP A 266 7.56 -4.80 15.20
CA TRP A 266 6.30 -4.18 15.58
C TRP A 266 6.22 -2.80 14.97
N TYR A 267 5.17 -2.55 14.20
CA TYR A 267 4.91 -1.22 13.69
C TYR A 267 3.57 -0.67 14.14
N PHE A 268 3.49 0.63 14.11
CA PHE A 268 2.28 1.42 14.27
C PHE A 268 2.26 2.47 13.16
N ASP A 269 1.16 2.50 12.41
CA ASP A 269 0.89 3.48 11.36
C ASP A 269 -0.36 4.29 11.71
N TYR A 270 -0.29 5.60 11.52
CA TYR A 270 -1.42 6.48 11.39
C TYR A 270 -1.51 6.96 9.95
N MET A 271 -2.71 6.88 9.38
CA MET A 271 -3.02 7.37 8.05
C MET A 271 -4.25 8.26 8.13
N GLY A 272 -4.11 9.52 7.71
CA GLY A 272 -5.19 10.51 7.67
C GLY A 272 -5.41 10.99 6.25
N ALA A 273 -6.67 11.03 5.79
CA ALA A 273 -7.06 11.63 4.53
C ALA A 273 -8.12 12.72 4.77
N PHE A 274 -7.93 13.87 4.15
CA PHE A 274 -8.79 15.04 4.21
C PHE A 274 -9.15 15.39 2.77
N GLU A 275 -10.32 14.96 2.34
CA GLU A 275 -10.69 14.84 0.94
C GLU A 275 -11.74 15.89 0.56
N GLY A 276 -11.37 16.84 -0.28
CA GLY A 276 -12.31 17.81 -0.86
C GLY A 276 -13.30 17.16 -1.83
N LEU A 277 -13.00 15.96 -2.31
CA LEU A 277 -13.88 15.04 -3.00
C LEU A 277 -13.53 13.64 -2.51
N ASP A 278 -14.53 12.79 -2.22
CA ASP A 278 -14.36 11.44 -1.68
C ASP A 278 -13.54 10.54 -2.63
N ARG A 279 -12.23 10.59 -2.50
CA ARG A 279 -11.27 9.84 -3.32
C ARG A 279 -11.28 8.36 -3.00
N LEU A 280 -11.36 8.00 -1.72
CA LEU A 280 -11.41 6.59 -1.29
C LEU A 280 -12.74 5.94 -1.59
N ARG A 281 -13.77 6.74 -1.87
CA ARG A 281 -15.12 6.32 -2.26
C ARG A 281 -15.83 5.42 -1.25
N ILE A 282 -15.37 5.39 0.00
CA ILE A 282 -16.01 4.60 1.04
C ILE A 282 -17.31 5.29 1.45
N ALA A 283 -17.23 6.57 1.81
CA ALA A 283 -18.41 7.34 2.21
C ALA A 283 -19.46 7.42 1.09
N SER A 284 -19.04 7.68 -0.14
CA SER A 284 -19.97 7.82 -1.29
C SER A 284 -20.64 6.50 -1.65
N ARG A 285 -19.96 5.35 -1.51
CA ARG A 285 -20.59 4.04 -1.72
C ARG A 285 -21.56 3.68 -0.61
N GLU A 286 -21.18 3.90 0.65
CA GLU A 286 -22.01 3.57 1.82
C GLU A 286 -23.20 4.53 1.93
N GLY A 287 -23.01 5.83 1.65
CA GLY A 287 -24.05 6.84 1.64
C GLY A 287 -24.76 7.06 0.28
N ALA A 288 -24.68 6.10 -0.64
CA ALA A 288 -25.22 6.23 -2.00
C ALA A 288 -26.70 6.62 -2.04
N ALA A 289 -27.51 6.17 -1.08
CA ALA A 289 -28.92 6.55 -0.99
C ALA A 289 -29.15 8.05 -0.73
N LEU A 290 -28.22 8.71 -0.03
CA LEU A 290 -28.27 10.16 0.22
C LEU A 290 -27.76 10.97 -0.97
N LEU A 291 -26.96 10.38 -1.83
CA LEU A 291 -26.44 10.99 -3.03
C LEU A 291 -27.39 10.83 -4.22
N ALA A 292 -28.29 9.84 -4.19
CA ALA A 292 -29.24 9.60 -5.28
C ALA A 292 -30.05 10.85 -5.60
N ASP A 293 -30.22 11.14 -6.88
CA ASP A 293 -31.05 12.23 -7.36
C ASP A 293 -32.45 11.71 -7.69
N ALA A 294 -33.39 11.88 -6.75
CA ALA A 294 -34.76 11.42 -6.92
C ALA A 294 -35.50 12.17 -8.05
N ASP A 295 -35.09 13.43 -8.33
CA ASP A 295 -35.71 14.28 -9.34
C ASP A 295 -35.10 14.05 -10.74
N ASN A 296 -33.91 13.46 -10.81
CA ASN A 296 -33.22 13.14 -12.06
C ASN A 296 -32.56 11.73 -11.97
N PRO A 297 -33.29 10.66 -12.26
CA PRO A 297 -32.77 9.29 -12.24
C PRO A 297 -31.64 9.05 -13.24
N ASP A 298 -31.48 9.88 -14.25
CA ASP A 298 -30.43 9.80 -15.26
C ASP A 298 -29.18 10.63 -14.86
N ALA A 299 -29.16 11.24 -13.67
CA ALA A 299 -27.99 11.94 -13.16
C ALA A 299 -26.80 10.99 -13.05
N GLY A 300 -25.61 11.49 -13.34
CA GLY A 300 -24.37 10.75 -13.14
C GLY A 300 -24.12 10.41 -11.67
N PRO A 301 -23.03 9.68 -11.36
CA PRO A 301 -22.70 9.29 -9.99
C PRO A 301 -22.46 10.49 -9.07
N GLY A 302 -23.02 10.43 -7.85
CA GLY A 302 -22.81 11.42 -6.81
C GLY A 302 -21.63 11.07 -5.90
N TYR A 303 -20.90 12.09 -5.46
CA TYR A 303 -19.80 11.98 -4.51
C TYR A 303 -19.99 12.95 -3.35
N PHE A 304 -19.57 12.55 -2.16
CA PHE A 304 -19.46 13.48 -1.06
C PHE A 304 -18.22 14.35 -1.21
N SER A 305 -18.30 15.58 -0.71
CA SER A 305 -17.17 16.49 -0.48
C SER A 305 -16.91 16.62 1.03
N ASP A 306 -15.72 17.13 1.38
CA ASP A 306 -15.28 17.33 2.76
C ASP A 306 -15.35 16.03 3.59
N VAL A 307 -14.73 14.98 3.06
CA VAL A 307 -14.68 13.66 3.69
C VAL A 307 -13.37 13.47 4.44
N HIS A 308 -13.46 12.92 5.65
CA HIS A 308 -12.30 12.63 6.49
C HIS A 308 -12.22 11.14 6.78
N TYR A 309 -11.01 10.59 6.61
CA TYR A 309 -10.68 9.21 6.97
C TYR A 309 -9.49 9.18 7.89
N HIS A 310 -9.56 8.33 8.92
CA HIS A 310 -8.46 8.06 9.83
C HIS A 310 -8.31 6.55 10.01
N SER A 311 -7.11 6.04 9.78
CA SER A 311 -6.77 4.64 10.02
C SER A 311 -5.59 4.56 10.97
N PHE A 312 -5.73 3.78 12.03
CA PHE A 312 -4.70 3.40 12.97
C PHE A 312 -4.44 1.91 12.79
N VAL A 313 -3.21 1.57 12.40
CA VAL A 313 -2.83 0.20 12.09
C VAL A 313 -1.64 -0.20 12.94
N THR A 314 -1.69 -1.36 13.57
CA THR A 314 -0.54 -1.92 14.28
C THR A 314 -0.35 -3.38 13.89
N LYS A 315 0.90 -3.81 13.71
CA LYS A 315 1.23 -5.19 13.37
C LYS A 315 2.47 -5.62 14.11
N LEU A 316 2.37 -6.77 14.76
CA LEU A 316 3.45 -7.47 15.43
C LEU A 316 3.76 -8.76 14.68
N ASN A 317 5.02 -8.98 14.35
CA ASN A 317 5.57 -10.26 13.96
C ASN A 317 6.51 -10.75 15.06
N TRP A 318 6.32 -11.97 15.51
CA TRP A 318 7.16 -12.60 16.53
C TRP A 318 7.61 -13.99 16.08
N GLN A 319 8.89 -14.09 15.76
CA GLN A 319 9.53 -15.35 15.46
C GLN A 319 9.93 -16.04 16.77
N PHE A 320 9.00 -16.81 17.35
CA PHE A 320 9.22 -17.46 18.64
C PHE A 320 10.18 -18.67 18.56
N VAL A 321 10.26 -19.37 17.41
CA VAL A 321 11.30 -20.31 17.04
C VAL A 321 11.72 -20.12 15.58
N PRO A 322 12.87 -20.61 15.12
CA PRO A 322 13.45 -20.25 13.82
C PRO A 322 12.53 -20.44 12.60
N GLN A 323 11.65 -21.44 12.62
CA GLN A 323 10.76 -21.76 11.49
C GLN A 323 9.31 -21.30 11.71
N TRP A 324 9.01 -20.65 12.83
CA TRP A 324 7.65 -20.29 13.18
C TRP A 324 7.55 -18.80 13.50
N ASN A 325 6.56 -18.16 12.91
CA ASN A 325 6.21 -16.77 13.17
C ASN A 325 4.74 -16.69 13.61
N LEU A 326 4.50 -15.88 14.63
CA LEU A 326 3.18 -15.41 15.02
C LEU A 326 3.03 -13.98 14.52
N MET A 327 2.02 -13.71 13.71
CA MET A 327 1.64 -12.36 13.32
C MET A 327 0.31 -11.98 13.98
N VAL A 328 0.25 -10.78 14.54
CA VAL A 328 -0.98 -10.16 15.04
C VAL A 328 -1.09 -8.77 14.46
N LYS A 329 -2.27 -8.41 13.94
CA LYS A 329 -2.54 -7.07 13.40
C LYS A 329 -3.86 -6.55 13.95
N GLY A 330 -3.87 -5.29 14.36
CA GLY A 330 -5.05 -4.55 14.78
C GLY A 330 -5.24 -3.31 13.90
N MET A 331 -6.48 -2.97 13.60
CA MET A 331 -6.86 -1.76 12.86
C MET A 331 -8.05 -1.10 13.55
N TYR A 332 -7.99 0.22 13.68
CA TYR A 332 -9.11 1.07 14.08
C TYR A 332 -9.26 2.19 13.07
N GLU A 333 -10.44 2.35 12.51
CA GLU A 333 -10.64 3.24 11.38
C GLU A 333 -11.94 4.01 11.53
N MET A 334 -11.94 5.25 11.07
CA MET A 334 -13.07 6.17 11.17
C MET A 334 -13.29 6.86 9.83
N ALA A 335 -14.55 7.16 9.53
CA ALA A 335 -14.94 7.98 8.40
C ALA A 335 -16.02 9.00 8.80
N SER A 336 -15.90 10.22 8.28
CA SER A 336 -16.83 11.33 8.51
C SER A 336 -17.01 12.14 7.22
N VAL A 337 -18.23 12.63 6.98
CA VAL A 337 -18.52 13.63 5.97
C VAL A 337 -18.98 14.89 6.71
N ASP A 338 -18.15 15.91 6.74
CA ASP A 338 -18.40 17.06 7.63
C ASP A 338 -19.59 17.92 7.24
N ASN A 339 -19.91 17.98 5.96
CA ASN A 339 -20.98 18.81 5.40
C ASN A 339 -22.34 18.11 5.31
N VAL A 340 -22.46 16.84 5.73
CA VAL A 340 -23.71 16.09 5.73
C VAL A 340 -24.01 15.56 7.12
N ALA A 341 -24.98 16.15 7.83
CA ALA A 341 -25.25 15.84 9.23
C ALA A 341 -25.47 14.33 9.50
N ALA A 342 -26.17 13.63 8.61
CA ALA A 342 -26.40 12.19 8.71
C ALA A 342 -25.12 11.35 8.54
N MET A 343 -24.08 11.88 7.91
CA MET A 343 -22.83 11.21 7.62
C MET A 343 -21.66 11.73 8.48
N LYS A 344 -21.94 12.58 9.47
CA LYS A 344 -20.91 13.03 10.40
C LYS A 344 -20.56 11.90 11.37
N ASP A 345 -19.25 11.56 11.44
CA ASP A 345 -18.73 10.44 12.25
C ASP A 345 -19.51 9.14 12.02
N PHE A 346 -19.96 8.92 10.79
CA PHE A 346 -20.97 7.92 10.45
C PHE A 346 -20.47 6.48 10.63
N ARG A 347 -19.13 6.26 10.56
CA ARG A 347 -18.56 4.92 10.49
C ARG A 347 -17.33 4.78 11.38
N LYS A 348 -17.30 3.70 12.14
CA LYS A 348 -16.11 3.15 12.80
C LYS A 348 -15.93 1.71 12.38
N SER A 349 -14.69 1.31 12.09
CA SER A 349 -14.41 -0.09 11.82
C SER A 349 -13.21 -0.59 12.61
N TYR A 350 -13.26 -1.86 12.96
CA TYR A 350 -12.25 -2.56 13.74
C TYR A 350 -11.80 -3.77 12.95
N GLY A 351 -10.51 -3.91 12.73
CA GLY A 351 -9.91 -5.10 12.14
C GLY A 351 -9.00 -5.77 13.14
N TYR A 352 -9.09 -7.09 13.23
CA TYR A 352 -8.25 -7.90 14.11
C TYR A 352 -7.88 -9.20 13.40
N LEU A 353 -6.58 -9.46 13.34
CA LEU A 353 -6.01 -10.56 12.60
C LEU A 353 -4.97 -11.28 13.45
N ALA A 354 -4.89 -12.58 13.29
CA ALA A 354 -3.81 -13.37 13.81
C ALA A 354 -3.46 -14.46 12.79
N SER A 355 -2.16 -14.75 12.62
CA SER A 355 -1.72 -15.90 11.85
C SER A 355 -0.53 -16.60 12.49
N VAL A 356 -0.49 -17.92 12.31
CA VAL A 356 0.68 -18.73 12.58
C VAL A 356 1.25 -19.16 11.24
N GLU A 357 2.54 -18.86 11.03
CA GLU A 357 3.23 -19.11 9.77
C GLU A 357 4.39 -20.10 10.02
N TYR A 358 4.47 -21.11 9.20
CA TYR A 358 5.52 -22.13 9.24
C TYR A 358 6.38 -22.05 7.98
N PHE A 359 7.70 -22.00 8.14
CA PHE A 359 8.70 -21.93 7.09
C PHE A 359 9.43 -23.28 6.97
N PRO A 360 8.91 -24.22 6.13
CA PRO A 360 9.45 -25.58 6.05
C PRO A 360 10.84 -25.67 5.42
N VAL A 361 11.17 -24.74 4.51
CA VAL A 361 12.40 -24.79 3.72
C VAL A 361 13.33 -23.65 4.14
N LYS A 362 14.50 -24.01 4.67
CA LYS A 362 15.52 -23.03 5.06
C LYS A 362 16.12 -22.37 3.82
N GLY A 363 16.19 -21.04 3.81
CA GLY A 363 16.76 -20.27 2.69
C GLY A 363 15.76 -19.93 1.59
N GLU A 364 14.50 -20.36 1.73
CA GLU A 364 13.41 -20.02 0.79
C GLU A 364 12.33 -19.18 1.49
N ASP A 365 11.78 -18.21 0.76
CA ASP A 365 10.61 -17.45 1.22
C ASP A 365 9.31 -18.20 0.88
N PHE A 366 9.24 -19.42 1.41
CA PHE A 366 8.07 -20.29 1.33
C PHE A 366 7.49 -20.51 2.72
N ARG A 367 6.20 -20.23 2.87
CA ARG A 367 5.48 -20.43 4.12
C ARG A 367 4.12 -21.08 3.91
N VAL A 368 3.74 -21.89 4.88
CA VAL A 368 2.37 -22.37 5.07
C VAL A 368 1.79 -21.62 6.25
N PHE A 369 0.55 -21.21 6.20
CA PHE A 369 -0.06 -20.41 7.26
C PHE A 369 -1.49 -20.84 7.58
N LEU A 370 -1.86 -20.63 8.82
CA LEU A 370 -3.24 -20.58 9.29
C LEU A 370 -3.50 -19.17 9.82
N ALA A 371 -4.51 -18.51 9.26
CA ALA A 371 -4.86 -17.13 9.62
C ALA A 371 -6.34 -16.99 9.94
N TYR A 372 -6.64 -16.10 10.88
CA TYR A 372 -7.96 -15.60 11.16
C TYR A 372 -8.00 -14.09 10.94
N THR A 373 -9.03 -13.61 10.27
CA THR A 373 -9.32 -12.20 10.03
C THR A 373 -10.75 -11.89 10.42
N GLY A 374 -10.94 -10.96 11.34
CA GLY A 374 -12.24 -10.41 11.70
C GLY A 374 -12.33 -8.92 11.39
N ARG A 375 -13.49 -8.48 10.93
CA ARG A 375 -13.82 -7.05 10.76
C ARG A 375 -15.18 -6.79 11.41
N LYS A 376 -15.27 -5.66 12.12
CA LYS A 376 -16.52 -5.13 12.66
C LYS A 376 -16.75 -3.73 12.15
N PHE A 377 -17.95 -3.42 11.72
CA PHE A 377 -18.37 -2.11 11.24
C PHE A 377 -19.52 -1.62 12.09
N ASP A 378 -19.31 -0.47 12.75
CA ASP A 378 -20.29 0.22 13.58
C ASP A 378 -20.68 1.53 12.89
N TYR A 379 -21.96 1.76 12.72
CA TYR A 379 -22.48 2.96 12.06
C TYR A 379 -23.27 3.83 13.04
N SER A 380 -23.27 5.14 12.78
CA SER A 380 -24.16 6.06 13.50
C SER A 380 -25.62 5.76 13.14
N LYS A 381 -26.54 6.02 14.08
CA LYS A 381 -27.97 5.79 13.82
C LYS A 381 -28.52 6.73 12.73
N GLU A 382 -27.93 7.90 12.60
CA GLU A 382 -28.34 8.96 11.71
C GLU A 382 -28.10 8.61 10.23
N CYS A 383 -27.10 7.79 9.92
CA CYS A 383 -26.81 7.40 8.55
C CYS A 383 -27.72 6.30 7.99
N GLY A 384 -28.51 5.64 8.84
CA GLY A 384 -29.48 4.60 8.42
C GLY A 384 -28.85 3.26 8.02
N LEU A 385 -27.54 3.08 8.17
CA LEU A 385 -26.83 1.84 7.91
C LEU A 385 -26.89 0.92 9.14
N GLN A 386 -26.81 -0.38 8.91
CA GLN A 386 -26.78 -1.37 10.00
C GLN A 386 -25.36 -1.83 10.27
N ASP A 387 -25.04 -2.04 11.55
CA ASP A 387 -23.79 -2.65 11.99
C ASP A 387 -23.69 -4.08 11.45
N TYR A 388 -22.48 -4.48 11.08
CA TYR A 388 -22.22 -5.87 10.67
C TYR A 388 -20.78 -6.30 10.98
N ASN A 389 -20.58 -7.61 10.95
CA ASN A 389 -19.28 -8.23 11.12
C ASN A 389 -18.97 -9.14 9.93
N THR A 390 -17.70 -9.29 9.64
CA THR A 390 -17.21 -10.30 8.69
C THR A 390 -16.08 -11.09 9.33
N ASN A 391 -16.00 -12.38 9.00
CA ASN A 391 -14.97 -13.26 9.51
C ASN A 391 -14.38 -14.10 8.38
N ARG A 392 -13.09 -14.42 8.46
CA ARG A 392 -12.42 -15.29 7.50
C ARG A 392 -11.37 -16.13 8.21
N ILE A 393 -11.42 -17.44 7.98
CA ILE A 393 -10.38 -18.38 8.35
C ILE A 393 -9.70 -18.83 7.08
N GLU A 394 -8.39 -18.82 7.06
CA GLU A 394 -7.60 -19.20 5.90
C GLU A 394 -6.52 -20.21 6.25
N LEU A 395 -6.45 -21.29 5.50
CA LEU A 395 -5.29 -22.19 5.45
C LEU A 395 -4.65 -22.10 4.07
N GLY A 396 -3.40 -21.73 3.99
CA GLY A 396 -2.80 -21.45 2.70
C GLY A 396 -1.28 -21.47 2.69
N LEU A 397 -0.75 -21.07 1.55
CA LEU A 397 0.68 -20.94 1.30
C LEU A 397 1.01 -19.59 0.64
N MET A 398 2.23 -19.13 0.88
CA MET A 398 2.85 -18.01 0.18
C MET A 398 4.25 -18.41 -0.23
N TYR A 399 4.63 -18.10 -1.46
CA TYR A 399 5.97 -18.37 -1.98
C TYR A 399 6.45 -17.24 -2.87
N ARG A 400 7.53 -16.61 -2.47
CA ARG A 400 8.30 -15.72 -3.32
C ARG A 400 9.42 -16.51 -3.97
N LEU A 401 9.09 -17.16 -5.08
CA LEU A 401 10.03 -18.01 -5.81
C LEU A 401 11.00 -17.12 -6.60
N LYS A 402 12.29 -17.20 -6.28
CA LYS A 402 13.36 -16.65 -7.10
C LYS A 402 13.73 -17.68 -8.17
N ILE A 403 13.47 -17.35 -9.45
CA ILE A 403 13.77 -18.24 -10.60
C ILE A 403 15.20 -17.99 -11.07
N PHE A 404 15.63 -16.73 -11.09
CA PHE A 404 16.94 -16.32 -11.59
C PHE A 404 17.55 -15.18 -10.77
#